data_697ea63d08568e772224c4c4715a0853
#
_entry.id   697ea63d08568e772224c4c4715a0853
#
_cell.length_a   1.000
_cell.length_b   1.000
_cell.length_c   1.000
_cell.angle_alpha   90.00
_cell.angle_beta   90.00
_cell.angle_gamma   90.00
#
_symmetry.space_group_name_H-M   'P 1'
#
loop_
_entity.id
_entity.type
_entity.pdbx_description
1 polymer ?
#
loop_
_entity_poly.entity_id
_entity_poly.type
_entity_poly.pdbx_seq_one_letter_code
_entity_poly.pdbx_strand_id
1 'polypeptide(L)'
;MNDVIEAPARQAGIVPQQDGRSSVADVTRHVIAVQEVMRSVMKPNVHYGAIPGAGEKPTLLKPGAEVLCMTFRIADEYEIVDLSTAGAVRYRVKCIGRHQATGVALGSGLGEASTDEEKYRWRKAVCDAEFEGTPADMKRTKYGRKSGGHYTIQQIRTEPADLANTVLKMACKRAKIAMVLNVTAASDMFSQDLEDLDAELVRHLAEDD
;
A
#
# COMPACT_ATOMS: atom_id res chain seq x y z
N MET A 1 6.67 -42.22 -60.61
CA MET A 1 7.75 -42.24 -59.59
C MET A 1 7.87 -40.85 -59.09
N ASN A 2 7.29 -40.59 -57.93
CA ASN A 2 7.40 -39.29 -57.26
C ASN A 2 8.41 -39.45 -56.10
N ASP A 3 9.56 -38.87 -56.32
CA ASP A 3 10.57 -38.77 -55.25
C ASP A 3 10.12 -37.76 -54.20
N VAL A 4 9.78 -38.25 -53.00
CA VAL A 4 9.51 -37.44 -51.83
C VAL A 4 10.88 -37.05 -51.23
N ILE A 5 11.23 -35.77 -51.35
CA ILE A 5 12.43 -35.21 -50.71
C ILE A 5 12.09 -35.05 -49.21
N GLU A 6 12.59 -35.94 -48.37
CA GLU A 6 12.56 -35.78 -46.92
C GLU A 6 13.42 -34.58 -46.51
N ALA A 7 12.80 -33.60 -45.85
CA ALA A 7 13.53 -32.49 -45.26
C ALA A 7 14.34 -32.99 -44.04
N PRO A 8 15.59 -32.54 -43.84
CA PRO A 8 16.40 -32.98 -42.72
C PRO A 8 15.77 -32.57 -41.40
N ALA A 9 15.67 -33.55 -40.46
CA ALA A 9 15.21 -33.33 -39.11
C ALA A 9 16.05 -32.23 -38.44
N ARG A 10 15.40 -31.13 -38.04
CA ARG A 10 16.02 -30.11 -37.19
C ARG A 10 16.44 -30.79 -35.89
N GLN A 11 17.74 -30.92 -35.65
CA GLN A 11 18.27 -31.22 -34.35
C GLN A 11 17.79 -30.14 -33.37
N ALA A 12 16.93 -30.53 -32.47
CA ALA A 12 16.58 -29.68 -31.31
C ALA A 12 17.85 -29.42 -30.53
N GLY A 13 18.44 -28.24 -30.74
CA GLY A 13 19.54 -27.77 -29.92
C GLY A 13 19.09 -27.79 -28.46
N ILE A 14 19.87 -28.42 -27.61
CA ILE A 14 19.69 -28.39 -26.16
C ILE A 14 19.81 -26.90 -25.79
N VAL A 15 18.66 -26.24 -25.58
CA VAL A 15 18.62 -24.91 -24.97
C VAL A 15 19.15 -25.12 -23.55
N PRO A 16 20.27 -24.47 -23.15
CA PRO A 16 20.73 -24.57 -21.78
C PRO A 16 19.56 -24.14 -20.87
N GLN A 17 19.14 -25.04 -19.99
CA GLN A 17 18.19 -24.69 -18.93
C GLN A 17 18.90 -23.62 -18.09
N GLN A 18 18.56 -22.35 -18.32
CA GLN A 18 18.96 -21.29 -17.43
C GLN A 18 18.37 -21.66 -16.07
N ASP A 19 19.24 -21.93 -15.10
CA ASP A 19 18.83 -21.95 -13.70
C ASP A 19 17.96 -20.73 -13.50
N GLY A 20 16.68 -20.90 -13.11
CA GLY A 20 15.70 -19.82 -13.02
C GLY A 20 16.05 -18.72 -12.00
N ARG A 21 17.33 -18.56 -11.70
CA ARG A 21 17.91 -17.58 -10.80
C ARG A 21 18.43 -16.38 -11.58
N SER A 22 18.07 -15.19 -11.15
CA SER A 22 18.69 -13.97 -11.63
C SER A 22 20.16 -13.94 -11.21
N SER A 23 21.05 -13.53 -12.11
CA SER A 23 22.46 -13.32 -11.76
C SER A 23 22.60 -12.14 -10.79
N VAL A 24 23.68 -12.10 -10.02
CA VAL A 24 24.00 -10.94 -9.16
C VAL A 24 24.03 -9.64 -9.97
N ALA A 25 24.54 -9.67 -11.20
CA ALA A 25 24.54 -8.52 -12.09
C ALA A 25 23.15 -8.06 -12.49
N ASP A 26 22.20 -8.98 -12.67
CA ASP A 26 20.79 -8.63 -12.97
C ASP A 26 20.12 -7.98 -11.77
N VAL A 27 20.32 -8.53 -10.58
CA VAL A 27 19.80 -7.97 -9.33
C VAL A 27 20.39 -6.57 -9.09
N THR A 28 21.71 -6.41 -9.26
CA THR A 28 22.36 -5.10 -9.11
C THR A 28 21.80 -4.07 -10.08
N ARG A 29 21.62 -4.43 -11.36
CA ARG A 29 21.01 -3.54 -12.36
C ARG A 29 19.59 -3.14 -11.98
N HIS A 30 18.82 -4.07 -11.45
CA HIS A 30 17.45 -3.80 -10.99
C HIS A 30 17.43 -2.79 -9.84
N VAL A 31 18.25 -3.00 -8.82
CA VAL A 31 18.36 -2.07 -7.67
C VAL A 31 18.80 -0.67 -8.13
N ILE A 32 19.79 -0.59 -9.02
CA ILE A 32 20.23 0.68 -9.61
C ILE A 32 19.09 1.37 -10.34
N ALA A 33 18.32 0.63 -11.16
CA ALA A 33 17.17 1.20 -11.88
C ALA A 33 16.11 1.78 -10.93
N VAL A 34 15.80 1.13 -9.82
CA VAL A 34 14.87 1.66 -8.80
C VAL A 34 15.43 2.96 -8.20
N GLN A 35 16.73 3.01 -7.88
CA GLN A 35 17.39 4.21 -7.35
C GLN A 35 17.41 5.37 -8.34
N GLU A 36 17.64 5.08 -9.62
CA GLU A 36 17.61 6.09 -10.69
C GLU A 36 16.21 6.67 -10.87
N VAL A 37 15.18 5.83 -10.87
CA VAL A 37 13.77 6.28 -10.93
C VAL A 37 13.45 7.18 -9.73
N MET A 38 13.88 6.79 -8.53
CA MET A 38 13.67 7.62 -7.34
C MET A 38 14.31 8.99 -7.48
N ARG A 39 15.56 9.06 -7.96
CA ARG A 39 16.31 10.33 -8.08
C ARG A 39 15.83 11.20 -9.23
N SER A 40 15.47 10.60 -10.36
CA SER A 40 15.26 11.32 -11.62
C SER A 40 13.79 11.65 -11.88
N VAL A 41 12.86 10.82 -11.39
CA VAL A 41 11.42 10.91 -11.70
C VAL A 41 10.58 11.22 -10.47
N MET A 42 10.90 10.62 -9.33
CA MET A 42 10.09 10.78 -8.12
C MET A 42 10.37 12.10 -7.41
N LYS A 43 9.32 12.69 -6.86
CA LYS A 43 9.38 13.96 -6.12
C LYS A 43 9.06 13.71 -4.64
N PRO A 44 9.85 14.27 -3.69
CA PRO A 44 9.51 14.26 -2.28
C PRO A 44 8.11 14.84 -2.02
N ASN A 45 7.42 14.32 -1.03
CA ASN A 45 6.06 14.70 -0.63
C ASN A 45 4.95 14.49 -1.69
N VAL A 46 5.30 13.87 -2.83
CA VAL A 46 4.34 13.48 -3.87
C VAL A 46 4.39 11.97 -4.08
N HIS A 47 5.58 11.42 -4.31
CA HIS A 47 5.79 10.00 -4.61
C HIS A 47 6.31 9.22 -3.40
N TYR A 48 6.98 9.88 -2.49
CA TYR A 48 7.44 9.38 -1.20
C TYR A 48 7.53 10.53 -0.19
N GLY A 49 7.48 10.19 1.09
CA GLY A 49 7.54 11.20 2.14
C GLY A 49 8.14 10.67 3.43
N ALA A 50 8.70 11.56 4.25
CA ALA A 50 9.07 11.24 5.62
C ALA A 50 7.82 11.32 6.50
N ILE A 51 7.56 10.27 7.26
CA ILE A 51 6.52 10.26 8.28
C ILE A 51 7.23 10.28 9.63
N PRO A 52 6.98 11.29 10.48
CA PRO A 52 7.56 11.35 11.82
C PRO A 52 7.27 10.05 12.59
N GLY A 53 8.29 9.49 13.25
CA GLY A 53 8.16 8.21 13.97
C GLY A 53 8.19 6.94 13.12
N ALA A 54 8.31 7.06 11.79
CA ALA A 54 8.38 5.91 10.87
C ALA A 54 9.81 5.41 10.59
N GLY A 55 10.82 5.96 11.27
CA GLY A 55 12.23 5.69 11.04
C GLY A 55 12.83 6.56 9.94
N GLU A 56 14.08 6.29 9.57
CA GLU A 56 14.84 7.11 8.62
C GLU A 56 14.43 6.90 7.15
N LYS A 57 13.84 5.75 6.82
CA LYS A 57 13.45 5.44 5.43
C LYS A 57 12.18 6.22 5.05
N PRO A 58 12.17 6.87 3.86
CA PRO A 58 10.96 7.50 3.38
C PRO A 58 9.86 6.46 3.10
N THR A 59 8.64 6.82 3.38
CA THR A 59 7.45 6.01 3.07
C THR A 59 7.09 6.15 1.60
N LEU A 60 6.85 5.04 0.92
CA LEU A 60 6.36 5.03 -0.46
C LEU A 60 4.87 5.42 -0.48
N LEU A 61 4.54 6.48 -1.21
CA LEU A 61 3.17 6.92 -1.42
C LEU A 61 2.56 6.25 -2.66
N LYS A 62 1.22 6.25 -2.76
CA LYS A 62 0.50 5.65 -3.90
C LYS A 62 1.01 6.13 -5.26
N PRO A 63 1.22 7.45 -5.53
CA PRO A 63 1.79 7.90 -6.80
C PRO A 63 3.19 7.34 -7.07
N GLY A 64 4.01 7.14 -6.05
CA GLY A 64 5.32 6.51 -6.20
C GLY A 64 5.21 5.04 -6.58
N ALA A 65 4.28 4.31 -5.98
CA ALA A 65 3.99 2.93 -6.35
C ALA A 65 3.53 2.83 -7.82
N GLU A 66 2.73 3.78 -8.30
CA GLU A 66 2.29 3.86 -9.70
C GLU A 66 3.46 4.10 -10.66
N VAL A 67 4.41 4.96 -10.30
CA VAL A 67 5.64 5.19 -11.09
C VAL A 67 6.46 3.91 -11.19
N LEU A 68 6.65 3.19 -10.08
CA LEU A 68 7.38 1.90 -10.10
C LEU A 68 6.65 0.86 -10.95
N CYS A 69 5.32 0.74 -10.81
CA CYS A 69 4.53 -0.16 -11.66
C CYS A 69 4.71 0.15 -13.15
N MET A 70 4.67 1.42 -13.54
CA MET A 70 4.88 1.85 -14.92
C MET A 70 6.29 1.51 -15.40
N THR A 71 7.31 1.80 -14.59
CA THR A 71 8.72 1.54 -14.91
C THR A 71 8.99 0.07 -15.18
N PHE A 72 8.49 -0.80 -14.31
CA PHE A 72 8.72 -2.25 -14.38
C PHE A 72 7.61 -3.02 -15.12
N ARG A 73 6.70 -2.31 -15.81
CA ARG A 73 5.59 -2.88 -16.57
C ARG A 73 4.76 -3.87 -15.77
N ILE A 74 4.37 -3.44 -14.57
CA ILE A 74 3.54 -4.20 -13.65
C ILE A 74 2.08 -3.74 -13.81
N ALA A 75 1.18 -4.68 -14.10
CA ALA A 75 -0.27 -4.50 -13.98
C ALA A 75 -0.73 -5.01 -12.62
N ASP A 76 -1.57 -4.25 -11.94
CA ASP A 76 -2.13 -4.63 -10.66
C ASP A 76 -3.54 -5.24 -10.83
N GLU A 77 -3.78 -6.35 -10.13
CA GLU A 77 -5.05 -7.06 -10.06
C GLU A 77 -5.42 -7.23 -8.58
N TYR A 78 -6.71 -7.11 -8.25
CA TYR A 78 -7.17 -7.15 -6.87
C TYR A 78 -8.13 -8.31 -6.62
N GLU A 79 -7.84 -9.10 -5.58
CA GLU A 79 -8.76 -10.05 -4.97
C GLU A 79 -9.26 -9.43 -3.65
N ILE A 80 -10.57 -9.24 -3.54
CA ILE A 80 -11.19 -8.56 -2.40
C ILE A 80 -12.00 -9.56 -1.60
N VAL A 81 -11.78 -9.58 -0.29
CA VAL A 81 -12.55 -10.35 0.67
C VAL A 81 -13.29 -9.37 1.57
N ASP A 82 -14.61 -9.45 1.57
CA ASP A 82 -15.46 -8.71 2.50
C ASP A 82 -15.55 -9.45 3.83
N LEU A 83 -15.10 -8.80 4.89
CA LEU A 83 -15.10 -9.27 6.27
C LEU A 83 -16.02 -8.42 7.16
N SER A 84 -16.93 -7.66 6.54
CA SER A 84 -17.84 -6.77 7.25
C SER A 84 -18.80 -7.52 8.16
N THR A 85 -19.23 -6.85 9.23
CA THR A 85 -20.23 -7.30 10.20
C THR A 85 -21.34 -6.27 10.30
N ALA A 86 -22.39 -6.55 11.08
CA ALA A 86 -23.49 -5.60 11.28
C ALA A 86 -23.05 -4.24 11.88
N GLY A 87 -21.89 -4.18 12.54
CA GLY A 87 -21.41 -2.96 13.22
C GLY A 87 -20.11 -2.37 12.65
N ALA A 88 -19.50 -3.02 11.65
CA ALA A 88 -18.23 -2.55 11.07
C ALA A 88 -18.07 -3.02 9.63
N VAL A 89 -17.58 -2.14 8.78
CA VAL A 89 -17.12 -2.47 7.42
C VAL A 89 -15.65 -2.79 7.46
N ARG A 90 -15.26 -3.93 6.86
CA ARG A 90 -13.88 -4.41 6.85
C ARG A 90 -13.56 -5.14 5.56
N TYR A 91 -12.48 -4.77 4.91
CA TYR A 91 -12.00 -5.42 3.70
C TYR A 91 -10.57 -5.89 3.86
N ARG A 92 -10.33 -7.12 3.39
CA ARG A 92 -8.98 -7.63 3.13
C ARG A 92 -8.80 -7.74 1.62
N VAL A 93 -7.68 -7.20 1.14
CA VAL A 93 -7.36 -7.13 -0.28
C VAL A 93 -6.01 -7.77 -0.50
N LYS A 94 -5.93 -8.61 -1.53
CA LYS A 94 -4.68 -9.09 -2.08
C LYS A 94 -4.49 -8.41 -3.44
N CYS A 95 -3.38 -7.69 -3.58
CA CYS A 95 -2.95 -7.12 -4.84
C CYS A 95 -1.91 -8.05 -5.48
N ILE A 96 -2.15 -8.46 -6.73
CA ILE A 96 -1.26 -9.31 -7.50
C ILE A 96 -0.61 -8.45 -8.58
N GLY A 97 0.73 -8.39 -8.57
CA GLY A 97 1.50 -7.76 -9.64
C GLY A 97 1.74 -8.74 -10.78
N ARG A 98 1.30 -8.40 -12.00
CA ARG A 98 1.53 -9.19 -13.21
C ARG A 98 2.39 -8.41 -14.19
N HIS A 99 3.28 -9.11 -14.89
CA HIS A 99 4.02 -8.50 -15.99
C HIS A 99 3.09 -8.19 -17.17
N GLN A 100 3.00 -6.92 -17.59
CA GLN A 100 2.03 -6.44 -18.57
C GLN A 100 2.07 -7.19 -19.92
N ALA A 101 3.26 -7.58 -20.39
CA ALA A 101 3.40 -8.23 -21.68
C ALA A 101 3.14 -9.75 -21.66
N THR A 102 3.40 -10.42 -20.54
CA THR A 102 3.32 -11.90 -20.44
C THR A 102 2.16 -12.38 -19.56
N GLY A 103 1.56 -11.52 -18.76
CA GLY A 103 0.54 -11.88 -17.78
C GLY A 103 1.05 -12.70 -16.59
N VAL A 104 2.35 -13.04 -16.55
CA VAL A 104 2.94 -13.84 -15.47
C VAL A 104 2.84 -13.08 -14.15
N ALA A 105 2.38 -13.75 -13.10
CA ALA A 105 2.36 -13.20 -11.76
C ALA A 105 3.79 -13.07 -11.21
N LEU A 106 4.15 -11.87 -10.80
CA LEU A 106 5.48 -11.52 -10.27
C LEU A 106 5.51 -11.66 -8.75
N GLY A 107 4.38 -11.44 -8.10
CA GLY A 107 4.24 -11.49 -6.66
C GLY A 107 2.95 -10.83 -6.20
N SER A 108 2.77 -10.71 -4.89
CA SER A 108 1.57 -10.10 -4.32
C SER A 108 1.86 -9.36 -3.01
N GLY A 109 0.91 -8.51 -2.61
CA GLY A 109 0.89 -7.83 -1.33
C GLY A 109 -0.50 -7.88 -0.72
N LEU A 110 -0.59 -7.85 0.60
CA LEU A 110 -1.83 -7.84 1.34
C LEU A 110 -2.06 -6.46 1.97
N GLY A 111 -3.31 -6.05 2.03
CA GLY A 111 -3.76 -4.87 2.74
C GLY A 111 -5.12 -5.10 3.36
N GLU A 112 -5.34 -4.52 4.50
CA GLU A 112 -6.61 -4.60 5.21
C GLU A 112 -6.96 -3.23 5.78
N ALA A 113 -8.25 -2.89 5.80
CA ALA A 113 -8.75 -1.70 6.45
C ALA A 113 -10.14 -1.94 7.01
N SER A 114 -10.48 -1.22 8.08
CA SER A 114 -11.77 -1.35 8.76
C SER A 114 -12.25 -0.01 9.28
N THR A 115 -13.57 0.16 9.34
CA THR A 115 -14.20 1.29 10.04
C THR A 115 -13.98 1.26 11.56
N ASP A 116 -13.45 0.16 12.08
CA ASP A 116 -13.03 0.04 13.48
C ASP A 116 -11.67 0.65 13.78
N GLU A 117 -10.91 1.03 12.77
CA GLU A 117 -9.69 1.79 12.98
C GLU A 117 -10.01 3.14 13.63
N GLU A 118 -9.17 3.56 14.58
CA GLU A 118 -9.39 4.76 15.39
C GLU A 118 -9.73 6.00 14.55
N LYS A 119 -9.02 6.20 13.45
CA LYS A 119 -9.20 7.35 12.54
C LYS A 119 -10.54 7.34 11.80
N TYR A 120 -11.20 6.19 11.67
CA TYR A 120 -12.48 6.04 10.98
C TYR A 120 -13.63 5.91 11.95
N ARG A 121 -13.40 5.28 13.10
CA ARG A 121 -14.44 4.99 14.09
C ARG A 121 -15.07 6.25 14.65
N TRP A 122 -14.30 7.32 14.81
CA TRP A 122 -14.70 8.53 15.49
C TRP A 122 -14.52 9.77 14.61
N ARG A 123 -15.54 10.62 14.58
CA ARG A 123 -15.46 11.94 13.97
C ARG A 123 -15.70 13.04 15.00
N LYS A 124 -15.21 14.23 14.74
CA LYS A 124 -15.55 15.40 15.57
C LYS A 124 -17.05 15.67 15.43
N ALA A 125 -17.72 15.97 16.54
CA ALA A 125 -19.07 16.49 16.52
C ALA A 125 -19.13 17.85 15.82
N VAL A 126 -20.17 18.11 15.06
CA VAL A 126 -20.36 19.35 14.31
C VAL A 126 -20.62 20.51 15.25
N CYS A 127 -21.40 20.25 16.31
CA CYS A 127 -21.74 21.22 17.35
C CYS A 127 -22.04 20.53 18.68
N ASP A 128 -22.14 21.30 19.76
CA ASP A 128 -22.45 20.78 21.10
C ASP A 128 -23.80 20.07 21.15
N ALA A 129 -24.82 20.58 20.45
CA ALA A 129 -26.15 19.97 20.43
C ALA A 129 -26.13 18.56 19.82
N GLU A 130 -25.30 18.32 18.77
CA GLU A 130 -25.10 16.97 18.23
C GLU A 130 -24.45 16.05 19.25
N PHE A 131 -23.42 16.53 19.93
CA PHE A 131 -22.73 15.74 20.94
C PHE A 131 -23.64 15.42 22.13
N GLU A 132 -24.39 16.38 22.63
CA GLU A 132 -25.33 16.19 23.75
C GLU A 132 -26.44 15.21 23.42
N GLY A 133 -27.03 15.33 22.23
CA GLY A 133 -28.10 14.47 21.72
C GLY A 133 -27.64 13.04 21.34
N THR A 134 -26.33 12.79 21.22
CA THR A 134 -25.81 11.47 20.88
C THR A 134 -25.81 10.55 22.11
N PRO A 135 -26.23 9.27 22.00
CA PRO A 135 -26.17 8.28 23.08
C PRO A 135 -24.77 8.16 23.68
N ALA A 136 -24.69 7.84 24.98
CA ALA A 136 -23.43 7.81 25.71
C ALA A 136 -22.39 6.80 25.18
N ASP A 137 -22.86 5.67 24.65
CA ASP A 137 -22.04 4.62 24.04
C ASP A 137 -21.55 4.97 22.62
N MET A 138 -22.13 6.01 22.03
CA MET A 138 -21.83 6.49 20.68
C MET A 138 -21.05 7.81 20.69
N LYS A 139 -20.61 8.29 21.84
CA LYS A 139 -19.84 9.52 21.97
C LYS A 139 -18.70 9.39 22.96
N ARG A 140 -17.69 10.23 22.80
CA ARG A 140 -16.56 10.33 23.74
C ARG A 140 -15.94 11.71 23.70
N THR A 141 -15.19 12.04 24.76
CA THR A 141 -14.29 13.18 24.76
C THR A 141 -12.85 12.66 24.59
N LYS A 142 -12.20 13.03 23.48
CA LYS A 142 -10.79 12.75 23.24
C LYS A 142 -9.96 13.88 23.86
N TYR A 143 -8.90 13.51 24.58
CA TYR A 143 -7.96 14.44 25.16
C TYR A 143 -6.70 14.48 24.28
N GLY A 144 -6.23 15.67 23.98
CA GLY A 144 -5.00 15.89 23.24
C GLY A 144 -4.08 16.87 23.95
N ARG A 145 -2.79 16.80 23.64
CA ARG A 145 -1.77 17.72 24.15
C ARG A 145 -1.30 18.63 23.02
N LYS A 146 -1.12 19.88 23.30
CA LYS A 146 -0.55 20.88 22.39
C LYS A 146 0.48 21.71 23.14
N SER A 147 1.48 22.23 22.43
CA SER A 147 2.42 23.21 23.02
C SER A 147 1.63 24.32 23.73
N GLY A 148 1.66 24.33 25.06
CA GLY A 148 0.91 25.30 25.90
C GLY A 148 -0.31 24.75 26.64
N GLY A 149 -0.64 23.45 26.56
CA GLY A 149 -1.72 22.88 27.37
C GLY A 149 -2.43 21.68 26.78
N HIS A 150 -3.45 21.22 27.48
CA HIS A 150 -4.34 20.16 27.03
C HIS A 150 -5.57 20.76 26.33
N TYR A 151 -6.10 20.04 25.36
CA TYR A 151 -7.38 20.35 24.74
C TYR A 151 -8.27 19.11 24.67
N THR A 152 -9.56 19.33 24.52
CA THR A 152 -10.55 18.25 24.37
C THR A 152 -11.23 18.36 23.02
N ILE A 153 -11.58 17.20 22.46
CA ILE A 153 -12.39 17.10 21.25
C ILE A 153 -13.59 16.22 21.55
N GLN A 154 -14.76 16.78 21.36
CA GLN A 154 -16.00 16.02 21.39
C GLN A 154 -16.11 15.19 20.11
N GLN A 155 -16.19 13.89 20.26
CA GLN A 155 -16.28 12.95 19.15
C GLN A 155 -17.53 12.08 19.26
N ILE A 156 -18.09 11.78 18.11
CA ILE A 156 -19.20 10.84 17.98
C ILE A 156 -18.82 9.72 17.01
N ARG A 157 -19.47 8.57 17.16
CA ARG A 157 -19.22 7.41 16.31
C ARG A 157 -19.64 7.71 14.86
N THR A 158 -18.79 7.38 13.92
CA THR A 158 -19.12 7.50 12.50
C THR A 158 -19.96 6.31 12.06
N GLU A 159 -20.94 6.54 11.20
CA GLU A 159 -21.72 5.47 10.59
C GLU A 159 -20.83 4.65 9.65
N PRO A 160 -20.66 3.32 9.88
CA PRO A 160 -19.75 2.51 9.07
C PRO A 160 -20.07 2.52 7.58
N ALA A 161 -21.34 2.58 7.20
CA ALA A 161 -21.77 2.57 5.81
C ALA A 161 -21.23 3.78 5.02
N ASP A 162 -21.13 4.96 5.65
CA ASP A 162 -20.62 6.18 5.03
C ASP A 162 -19.14 6.07 4.64
N LEU A 163 -18.43 5.19 5.31
CA LEU A 163 -16.99 4.98 5.11
C LEU A 163 -16.65 3.74 4.26
N ALA A 164 -17.63 2.95 3.84
CA ALA A 164 -17.39 1.69 3.13
C ALA A 164 -16.43 1.84 1.93
N ASN A 165 -16.67 2.83 1.07
CA ASN A 165 -15.81 3.10 -0.09
C ASN A 165 -14.42 3.61 0.33
N THR A 166 -14.32 4.39 1.39
CA THR A 166 -13.05 4.91 1.91
C THR A 166 -12.18 3.78 2.43
N VAL A 167 -12.76 2.88 3.22
CA VAL A 167 -12.08 1.70 3.78
C VAL A 167 -11.66 0.73 2.69
N LEU A 168 -12.50 0.48 1.67
CA LEU A 168 -12.13 -0.34 0.52
C LEU A 168 -10.93 0.24 -0.23
N LYS A 169 -10.97 1.53 -0.56
CA LYS A 169 -9.85 2.21 -1.24
C LYS A 169 -8.55 2.17 -0.42
N MET A 170 -8.67 2.26 0.91
CA MET A 170 -7.52 2.16 1.80
C MET A 170 -6.92 0.75 1.82
N ALA A 171 -7.75 -0.29 1.89
CA ALA A 171 -7.30 -1.67 1.81
C ALA A 171 -6.58 -1.94 0.47
N CYS A 172 -7.14 -1.47 -0.65
CA CYS A 172 -6.51 -1.56 -1.97
C CYS A 172 -5.17 -0.82 -2.03
N LYS A 173 -5.09 0.41 -1.46
CA LYS A 173 -3.86 1.20 -1.41
C LYS A 173 -2.77 0.45 -0.64
N ARG A 174 -3.08 -0.06 0.55
CA ARG A 174 -2.15 -0.83 1.38
C ARG A 174 -1.65 -2.08 0.65
N ALA A 175 -2.55 -2.84 0.02
CA ALA A 175 -2.21 -4.03 -0.75
C ALA A 175 -1.31 -3.71 -1.95
N LYS A 176 -1.59 -2.61 -2.68
CA LYS A 176 -0.78 -2.17 -3.82
C LYS A 176 0.63 -1.80 -3.39
N ILE A 177 0.79 -1.00 -2.36
CA ILE A 177 2.11 -0.59 -1.87
C ILE A 177 2.91 -1.81 -1.42
N ALA A 178 2.33 -2.71 -0.64
CA ALA A 178 2.98 -3.96 -0.22
C ALA A 178 3.40 -4.81 -1.42
N MET A 179 2.54 -4.96 -2.43
CA MET A 179 2.87 -5.68 -3.67
C MET A 179 4.04 -5.04 -4.39
N VAL A 180 4.02 -3.72 -4.59
CA VAL A 180 5.08 -3.01 -5.32
C VAL A 180 6.42 -3.16 -4.62
N LEU A 181 6.48 -2.96 -3.31
CA LEU A 181 7.70 -3.14 -2.53
C LEU A 181 8.26 -4.57 -2.66
N ASN A 182 7.39 -5.58 -2.62
CA ASN A 182 7.78 -6.98 -2.76
C ASN A 182 8.31 -7.31 -4.16
N VAL A 183 7.62 -6.87 -5.23
CA VAL A 183 7.96 -7.25 -6.62
C VAL A 183 9.14 -6.46 -7.17
N THR A 184 9.36 -5.25 -6.68
CA THR A 184 10.46 -4.39 -7.15
C THR A 184 11.68 -4.41 -6.26
N ALA A 185 11.64 -5.15 -5.15
CA ALA A 185 12.68 -5.13 -4.11
C ALA A 185 13.01 -3.71 -3.60
N ALA A 186 12.01 -2.81 -3.62
CA ALA A 186 12.19 -1.41 -3.22
C ALA A 186 12.17 -1.19 -1.70
N SER A 187 12.02 -2.25 -0.90
CA SER A 187 12.01 -2.19 0.57
C SER A 187 13.34 -1.72 1.18
N ASP A 188 14.43 -1.78 0.39
CA ASP A 188 15.72 -1.20 0.83
C ASP A 188 15.67 0.33 0.89
N MET A 189 14.83 0.95 0.05
CA MET A 189 14.77 2.41 -0.10
C MET A 189 13.54 3.02 0.54
N PHE A 190 12.44 2.27 0.62
CA PHE A 190 11.17 2.75 1.14
C PHE A 190 10.69 1.90 2.29
N SER A 191 10.10 2.53 3.28
CA SER A 191 9.27 1.88 4.28
C SER A 191 7.86 1.66 3.75
N GLN A 192 7.14 0.75 4.39
CA GLN A 192 5.71 0.57 4.15
C GLN A 192 4.95 1.80 4.64
N ASP A 193 3.83 2.09 3.99
CA ASP A 193 2.99 3.24 4.29
C ASP A 193 2.48 3.21 5.74
N LEU A 194 2.95 4.17 6.54
CA LEU A 194 2.51 4.40 7.91
C LEU A 194 1.52 5.58 8.00
N GLU A 195 0.99 6.07 6.86
CA GLU A 195 -0.03 7.15 6.85
C GLU A 195 -1.26 6.81 7.70
N ASP A 196 -1.34 5.57 8.15
CA ASP A 196 -2.44 5.04 8.95
C ASP A 196 -2.26 5.19 10.45
N LEU A 197 -1.10 5.62 10.90
CA LEU A 197 -0.94 5.98 12.31
C LEU A 197 -1.78 7.22 12.61
N ASP A 198 -2.49 7.20 13.73
CA ASP A 198 -3.20 8.37 14.22
C ASP A 198 -2.23 9.54 14.27
N ALA A 199 -2.62 10.69 13.70
CA ALA A 199 -1.78 11.90 13.64
C ALA A 199 -1.31 12.37 15.02
N GLU A 200 -1.98 11.96 16.11
CA GLU A 200 -1.53 12.21 17.48
C GLU A 200 -0.47 11.21 17.93
N LEU A 201 -0.61 9.94 17.53
CA LEU A 201 0.42 8.93 17.81
C LEU A 201 1.71 9.25 17.07
N VAL A 202 1.60 9.67 15.80
CA VAL A 202 2.76 10.14 15.00
C VAL A 202 3.45 11.34 15.66
N ARG A 203 2.67 12.31 16.17
CA ARG A 203 3.24 13.45 16.90
C ARG A 203 3.90 13.05 18.22
N HIS A 204 3.32 12.11 18.95
CA HIS A 204 3.86 11.62 20.21
C HIS A 204 5.18 10.89 20.01
N LEU A 205 5.28 10.06 18.98
CA LEU A 205 6.52 9.38 18.60
C LEU A 205 7.62 10.36 18.14
N ALA A 206 7.25 11.48 17.54
CA ALA A 206 8.19 12.51 17.08
C ALA A 206 8.64 13.47 18.19
N GLU A 207 7.96 13.49 19.35
CA GLU A 207 8.33 14.32 20.52
C GLU A 207 9.26 13.56 21.50
N ASP A 208 9.37 12.23 21.36
CA ASP A 208 10.22 11.37 22.21
C ASP A 208 11.62 11.12 21.61
N ASP A 209 11.92 11.60 20.39
CA ASP A 209 13.23 11.65 19.74
C ASP A 209 13.88 13.06 19.92
#